data_ce5145f81025bf408de8883063bbe6d4
#
_entry.id   ce5145f81025bf408de8883063bbe6d4
#
_cell.length_a   1.000
_cell.length_b   1.000
_cell.length_c   1.000
_cell.angle_alpha   90.00
_cell.angle_beta   90.00
_cell.angle_gamma   90.00
#
_symmetry.space_group_name_H-M   'P 1'
#
loop_
_entity.id
_entity.type
_entity.pdbx_description
1 polymer ?
#
loop_
_entity_poly.entity_id
_entity_poly.type
_entity_poly.pdbx_seq_one_letter_code
_entity_poly.pdbx_strand_id
1 'polypeptide(L)'
;MLVRYLKAQAMVLLCGGLVGPIFLAVYFYSGQDELMKWMFWTGLVVTAIDVLVALALAGFGEMRSAEREALEAGGVLGLAEVTGMGETGTRVNEQPLVKLNLHITGPGLAPFDAQDKVLASVSRLPMLTSRKLVVVVDPATNKFHIDWQRSALVSGMMPVRLTSEQDGRTYDLTGRSGPIMDILQILKANGVALEGMADLRSNPVVRQQVMDVVRRATAAERERAAAPAATAAPVVPQPPAPSTAQRLQEIETLRAMGTISEAEYTAKRAQIIAEL
;
A
#
# COMPACT_ATOMS: atom_id res chain seq x y z
N MET A 1 12.99 26.38 2.14
CA MET A 1 13.88 26.48 0.97
C MET A 1 15.36 26.29 1.33
N LEU A 2 15.98 27.15 2.13
CA LEU A 2 17.44 27.12 2.38
C LEU A 2 17.97 25.77 2.88
N VAL A 3 17.35 25.15 3.87
CA VAL A 3 17.79 23.86 4.44
C VAL A 3 17.70 22.71 3.44
N ARG A 4 16.67 22.70 2.58
CA ARG A 4 16.51 21.67 1.53
C ARG A 4 17.53 21.86 0.42
N TYR A 5 17.79 23.10 0.02
CA TYR A 5 18.87 23.43 -0.92
C TYR A 5 20.23 23.00 -0.38
N LEU A 6 20.54 23.30 0.87
CA LEU A 6 21.77 22.86 1.53
C LEU A 6 21.91 21.32 1.57
N LYS A 7 20.80 20.60 1.83
CA LYS A 7 20.79 19.14 1.75
C LYS A 7 21.03 18.61 0.32
N ALA A 8 20.36 19.21 -0.67
CA ALA A 8 20.55 18.85 -2.07
C ALA A 8 21.98 19.15 -2.53
N GLN A 9 22.49 20.33 -2.17
CA GLN A 9 23.86 20.73 -2.46
C GLN A 9 24.89 19.80 -1.80
N ALA A 10 24.69 19.43 -0.53
CA ALA A 10 25.56 18.47 0.17
C ALA A 10 25.56 17.11 -0.51
N MET A 11 24.38 16.65 -1.00
CA MET A 11 24.27 15.38 -1.74
C MET A 11 24.99 15.44 -3.08
N VAL A 12 24.86 16.53 -3.83
CA VAL A 12 25.57 16.72 -5.11
C VAL A 12 27.07 16.77 -4.89
N LEU A 13 27.53 17.50 -3.86
CA LEU A 13 28.96 17.58 -3.50
C LEU A 13 29.53 16.21 -3.11
N LEU A 14 28.78 15.40 -2.36
CA LEU A 14 29.19 14.04 -1.98
C LEU A 14 29.22 13.07 -3.17
N CYS A 15 28.37 13.26 -4.18
CA CYS A 15 28.31 12.42 -5.37
C CYS A 15 29.34 12.78 -6.46
N GLY A 16 30.26 13.69 -6.20
CA GLY A 16 31.32 14.08 -7.15
C GLY A 16 31.35 15.56 -7.52
N GLY A 17 30.43 16.38 -7.02
CA GLY A 17 30.36 17.83 -7.24
C GLY A 17 31.53 18.63 -6.63
N LEU A 18 32.42 17.97 -5.88
CA LEU A 18 33.65 18.60 -5.38
C LEU A 18 34.69 18.84 -6.48
N VAL A 19 34.60 18.19 -7.63
CA VAL A 19 35.58 18.29 -8.72
C VAL A 19 35.67 19.72 -9.24
N GLY A 20 34.53 20.39 -9.44
CA GLY A 20 34.48 21.78 -9.90
C GLY A 20 35.18 22.76 -8.95
N PRO A 21 34.78 22.85 -7.67
CA PRO A 21 35.46 23.68 -6.67
C PRO A 21 36.94 23.36 -6.49
N ILE A 22 37.35 22.06 -6.55
CA ILE A 22 38.74 21.66 -6.44
C ILE A 22 39.55 22.18 -7.63
N PHE A 23 39.04 22.08 -8.86
CA PHE A 23 39.71 22.61 -10.05
C PHE A 23 39.89 24.13 -9.97
N LEU A 24 38.90 24.86 -9.50
CA LEU A 24 39.00 26.29 -9.26
C LEU A 24 40.05 26.60 -8.19
N ALA A 25 40.04 25.87 -7.07
CA ALA A 25 40.99 26.04 -6.00
C ALA A 25 42.44 25.84 -6.46
N VAL A 26 42.67 24.73 -7.22
CA VAL A 26 44.00 24.41 -7.77
C VAL A 26 44.46 25.53 -8.73
N TYR A 27 43.60 25.99 -9.62
CA TYR A 27 43.91 27.05 -10.56
C TYR A 27 44.34 28.38 -9.83
N PHE A 28 43.61 28.78 -8.81
CA PHE A 28 43.93 29.96 -8.04
C PHE A 28 45.21 29.81 -7.20
N TYR A 29 45.44 28.56 -6.65
CA TYR A 29 46.61 28.29 -5.85
C TYR A 29 47.91 28.20 -6.71
N SER A 30 47.81 27.75 -7.98
CA SER A 30 48.95 27.67 -8.91
C SER A 30 49.35 29.02 -9.53
N GLY A 31 48.77 30.16 -9.07
CA GLY A 31 49.14 31.48 -9.52
C GLY A 31 48.55 31.89 -10.87
N GLN A 32 47.44 31.23 -11.29
CA GLN A 32 46.68 31.57 -12.50
C GLN A 32 47.49 31.33 -13.81
N ASP A 33 48.27 30.28 -13.82
CA ASP A 33 49.13 29.91 -14.96
C ASP A 33 48.32 29.71 -16.25
N GLU A 34 48.79 30.22 -17.37
CA GLU A 34 48.17 30.13 -18.69
C GLU A 34 47.89 28.67 -19.11
N LEU A 35 48.82 27.75 -18.79
CA LEU A 35 48.70 26.33 -19.07
C LEU A 35 47.52 25.70 -18.33
N MET A 36 47.05 26.28 -17.22
CA MET A 36 45.98 25.74 -16.37
C MET A 36 44.64 26.44 -16.59
N LYS A 37 44.50 27.35 -17.56
CA LYS A 37 43.24 28.05 -17.89
C LYS A 37 42.07 27.06 -18.18
N TRP A 38 42.38 25.90 -18.73
CA TRP A 38 41.36 24.87 -18.96
C TRP A 38 40.74 24.38 -17.65
N MET A 39 41.48 24.30 -16.55
CA MET A 39 40.96 23.91 -15.24
C MET A 39 39.98 24.95 -14.70
N PHE A 40 40.25 26.23 -14.96
CA PHE A 40 39.33 27.33 -14.58
C PHE A 40 37.98 27.17 -15.28
N TRP A 41 37.98 27.04 -16.61
CA TRP A 41 36.74 26.89 -17.38
C TRP A 41 36.01 25.60 -17.06
N THR A 42 36.69 24.49 -16.96
CA THR A 42 36.11 23.20 -16.58
C THR A 42 35.54 23.26 -15.17
N GLY A 43 36.28 23.81 -14.20
CA GLY A 43 35.82 23.96 -12.83
C GLY A 43 34.60 24.86 -12.72
N LEU A 44 34.55 25.96 -13.49
CA LEU A 44 33.40 26.87 -13.52
C LEU A 44 32.15 26.19 -14.09
N VAL A 45 32.29 25.49 -15.22
CA VAL A 45 31.18 24.77 -15.86
C VAL A 45 30.63 23.67 -14.97
N VAL A 46 31.50 22.85 -14.39
CA VAL A 46 31.08 21.78 -13.47
C VAL A 46 30.36 22.36 -12.26
N THR A 47 30.92 23.39 -11.62
CA THR A 47 30.28 24.03 -10.47
C THR A 47 28.91 24.65 -10.83
N ALA A 48 28.80 25.27 -12.01
CA ALA A 48 27.51 25.81 -12.46
C ALA A 48 26.47 24.72 -12.70
N ILE A 49 26.87 23.58 -13.30
CA ILE A 49 25.98 22.42 -13.48
C ILE A 49 25.56 21.85 -12.13
N ASP A 50 26.46 21.69 -11.18
CA ASP A 50 26.15 21.20 -9.82
C ASP A 50 25.12 22.07 -9.10
N VAL A 51 25.25 23.40 -9.19
CA VAL A 51 24.29 24.34 -8.62
C VAL A 51 22.93 24.23 -9.30
N LEU A 52 22.90 24.11 -10.65
CA LEU A 52 21.66 23.95 -11.40
C LEU A 52 20.95 22.63 -11.06
N VAL A 53 21.69 21.54 -10.94
CA VAL A 53 21.16 20.24 -10.54
C VAL A 53 20.60 20.30 -9.11
N ALA A 54 21.34 20.92 -8.18
CA ALA A 54 20.87 21.07 -6.80
C ALA A 54 19.58 21.91 -6.71
N LEU A 55 19.48 23.00 -7.48
CA LEU A 55 18.28 23.83 -7.58
C LEU A 55 17.10 23.07 -8.18
N ALA A 56 17.34 22.30 -9.26
CA ALA A 56 16.31 21.46 -9.87
C ALA A 56 15.79 20.40 -8.88
N LEU A 57 16.69 19.68 -8.20
CA LEU A 57 16.31 18.69 -7.19
C LEU A 57 15.51 19.30 -6.01
N ALA A 58 15.92 20.49 -5.56
CA ALA A 58 15.20 21.21 -4.51
C ALA A 58 13.79 21.62 -4.97
N GLY A 59 13.66 22.16 -6.19
CA GLY A 59 12.39 22.58 -6.78
C GLY A 59 11.42 21.42 -7.02
N PHE A 60 11.89 20.31 -7.58
CA PHE A 60 11.06 19.11 -7.76
C PHE A 60 10.57 18.54 -6.43
N GLY A 61 11.39 18.59 -5.37
CA GLY A 61 10.99 18.16 -4.04
C GLY A 61 9.88 19.04 -3.44
N GLU A 62 9.91 20.35 -3.68
CA GLU A 62 8.88 21.27 -3.20
C GLU A 62 7.55 21.09 -3.93
N MET A 63 7.55 20.96 -5.25
CA MET A 63 6.33 20.73 -6.03
C MET A 63 5.60 19.47 -5.58
N ARG A 64 6.32 18.36 -5.37
CA ARG A 64 5.74 17.10 -4.91
C ARG A 64 5.23 17.17 -3.46
N SER A 65 5.91 17.89 -2.58
CA SER A 65 5.44 18.05 -1.20
C SER A 65 4.21 18.94 -1.11
N ALA A 66 4.17 20.05 -1.87
CA ALA A 66 3.03 20.95 -1.94
C ALA A 66 1.78 20.25 -2.55
N GLU A 67 1.98 19.43 -3.60
CA GLU A 67 0.89 18.65 -4.20
C GLU A 67 0.33 17.63 -3.21
N ARG A 68 1.17 16.93 -2.46
CA ARG A 68 0.71 16.02 -1.40
C ARG A 68 -0.02 16.74 -0.27
N GLU A 69 0.50 17.86 0.17
CA GLU A 69 -0.08 18.68 1.23
C GLU A 69 -1.44 19.25 0.81
N ALA A 70 -1.57 19.69 -0.44
CA ALA A 70 -2.84 20.11 -1.04
C ALA A 70 -3.85 18.95 -1.14
N LEU A 71 -3.40 17.76 -1.53
CA LEU A 71 -4.22 16.55 -1.54
C LEU A 71 -4.64 16.14 -0.12
N GLU A 72 -3.75 16.21 0.86
CA GLU A 72 -4.13 15.92 2.26
C GLU A 72 -5.14 16.93 2.81
N ALA A 73 -5.02 18.20 2.46
CA ALA A 73 -5.92 19.25 2.94
C ALA A 73 -7.31 19.17 2.26
N GLY A 74 -7.36 19.07 0.94
CA GLY A 74 -8.58 19.17 0.15
C GLY A 74 -9.11 17.85 -0.44
N GLY A 75 -8.30 16.81 -0.47
CA GLY A 75 -8.67 15.54 -1.08
C GLY A 75 -9.66 14.71 -0.24
N VAL A 76 -10.33 13.78 -0.87
CA VAL A 76 -11.28 12.85 -0.26
C VAL A 76 -10.59 11.49 -0.03
N LEU A 77 -10.89 10.85 1.09
CA LEU A 77 -10.42 9.49 1.36
C LEU A 77 -11.23 8.48 0.53
N GLY A 78 -10.55 7.72 -0.30
CA GLY A 78 -11.11 6.62 -1.06
C GLY A 78 -10.53 5.27 -0.64
N LEU A 79 -11.30 4.22 -0.89
CA LEU A 79 -10.83 2.85 -0.82
C LEU A 79 -10.39 2.42 -2.23
N ALA A 80 -9.15 2.00 -2.36
CA ALA A 80 -8.61 1.45 -3.58
C ALA A 80 -8.50 -0.07 -3.44
N GLU A 81 -9.21 -0.78 -4.29
CA GLU A 81 -9.12 -2.24 -4.40
C GLU A 81 -8.07 -2.59 -5.46
N VAL A 82 -7.10 -3.43 -5.08
CA VAL A 82 -6.07 -3.91 -6.01
C VAL A 82 -6.67 -5.00 -6.89
N THR A 83 -7.01 -4.66 -8.13
CA THR A 83 -7.58 -5.58 -9.11
C THR A 83 -6.51 -6.44 -9.80
N GLY A 84 -5.28 -5.92 -9.88
CA GLY A 84 -4.15 -6.65 -10.46
C GLY A 84 -2.80 -6.11 -10.01
N MET A 85 -1.81 -6.98 -10.00
CA MET A 85 -0.41 -6.64 -9.76
C MET A 85 0.45 -7.25 -10.85
N GLY A 86 1.42 -6.48 -11.36
CA GLY A 86 2.39 -6.94 -12.35
C GLY A 86 3.79 -6.48 -11.98
N GLU A 87 4.78 -7.33 -12.22
CA GLU A 87 6.17 -6.95 -12.07
C GLU A 87 6.61 -6.08 -13.25
N THR A 88 7.41 -5.03 -12.96
CA THR A 88 7.93 -4.14 -14.02
C THR A 88 9.33 -4.57 -14.49
N GLY A 89 9.93 -5.60 -13.87
CA GLY A 89 11.32 -5.99 -14.11
C GLY A 89 12.35 -5.04 -13.51
N THR A 90 11.93 -3.91 -12.95
CA THR A 90 12.81 -2.91 -12.34
C THR A 90 12.92 -3.14 -10.84
N ARG A 91 14.13 -3.04 -10.29
CA ARG A 91 14.39 -3.07 -8.85
C ARG A 91 15.11 -1.79 -8.42
N VAL A 92 14.70 -1.25 -7.28
CA VAL A 92 15.34 -0.09 -6.65
C VAL A 92 15.78 -0.50 -5.25
N ASN A 93 17.06 -0.46 -4.95
CA ASN A 93 17.64 -0.96 -3.70
C ASN A 93 17.14 -2.39 -3.37
N GLU A 94 17.25 -3.30 -4.33
CA GLU A 94 16.84 -4.71 -4.25
C GLU A 94 15.32 -4.93 -4.09
N GLN A 95 14.53 -3.88 -3.95
CA GLN A 95 13.07 -3.96 -3.84
C GLN A 95 12.44 -3.93 -5.24
N PRO A 96 11.54 -4.86 -5.56
CA PRO A 96 10.88 -4.86 -6.86
C PRO A 96 9.90 -3.68 -6.97
N LEU A 97 9.93 -3.01 -8.12
CA LEU A 97 8.92 -2.03 -8.50
C LEU A 97 7.76 -2.79 -9.14
N VAL A 98 6.59 -2.75 -8.53
CA VAL A 98 5.38 -3.40 -9.02
C VAL A 98 4.39 -2.39 -9.56
N LYS A 99 3.71 -2.75 -10.64
CA LYS A 99 2.60 -2.00 -11.21
C LYS A 99 1.31 -2.50 -10.57
N LEU A 100 0.53 -1.60 -10.00
CA LEU A 100 -0.78 -1.87 -9.42
C LEU A 100 -1.87 -1.37 -10.35
N ASN A 101 -2.89 -2.18 -10.56
CA ASN A 101 -4.17 -1.75 -11.10
C ASN A 101 -5.13 -1.60 -9.92
N LEU A 102 -5.74 -0.43 -9.81
CA LEU A 102 -6.56 -0.03 -8.67
C LEU A 102 -7.95 0.34 -9.16
N HIS A 103 -8.97 -0.17 -8.48
CA HIS A 103 -10.33 0.31 -8.59
C HIS A 103 -10.62 1.19 -7.38
N ILE A 104 -10.86 2.47 -7.60
CA ILE A 104 -10.96 3.48 -6.53
C ILE A 104 -12.42 3.88 -6.36
N THR A 105 -12.90 3.79 -5.12
CA THR A 105 -14.23 4.20 -4.70
C THR A 105 -14.16 5.09 -3.47
N GLY A 106 -15.09 6.00 -3.31
CA GLY A 106 -15.13 6.88 -2.13
C GLY A 106 -16.37 7.77 -2.10
N PRO A 107 -16.64 8.43 -0.96
CA PRO A 107 -17.78 9.31 -0.85
C PRO A 107 -17.62 10.52 -1.77
N GLY A 108 -18.65 10.79 -2.58
CA GLY A 108 -18.60 11.89 -3.54
C GLY A 108 -17.69 11.71 -4.74
N LEU A 109 -17.09 10.51 -4.91
CA LEU A 109 -16.27 10.14 -6.05
C LEU A 109 -17.06 9.21 -6.97
N ALA A 110 -17.05 9.48 -8.28
CA ALA A 110 -17.42 8.46 -9.25
C ALA A 110 -16.35 7.36 -9.23
N PRO A 111 -16.72 6.07 -9.18
CA PRO A 111 -15.74 4.99 -9.23
C PRO A 111 -14.88 5.08 -10.50
N PHE A 112 -13.57 4.91 -10.37
CA PHE A 112 -12.66 4.93 -11.50
C PHE A 112 -11.51 3.96 -11.32
N ASP A 113 -10.94 3.53 -12.46
CA ASP A 113 -9.77 2.68 -12.51
C ASP A 113 -8.51 3.50 -12.71
N ALA A 114 -7.46 3.15 -11.97
CA ALA A 114 -6.18 3.84 -12.02
C ALA A 114 -5.01 2.86 -11.95
N GLN A 115 -3.83 3.35 -12.29
CA GLN A 115 -2.60 2.58 -12.23
C GLN A 115 -1.55 3.39 -11.47
N ASP A 116 -0.79 2.69 -10.63
CA ASP A 116 0.35 3.26 -9.93
C ASP A 116 1.53 2.29 -9.91
N LYS A 117 2.73 2.80 -9.69
CA LYS A 117 3.95 2.01 -9.55
C LYS A 117 4.49 2.20 -8.15
N VAL A 118 4.57 1.12 -7.39
CA VAL A 118 5.02 1.15 -6.00
C VAL A 118 6.17 0.19 -5.76
N LEU A 119 7.06 0.57 -4.84
CA LEU A 119 8.09 -0.34 -4.36
C LEU A 119 7.45 -1.34 -3.38
N ALA A 120 7.52 -2.63 -3.71
CA ALA A 120 7.02 -3.71 -2.87
C ALA A 120 8.06 -4.04 -1.77
N SER A 121 8.19 -3.13 -0.80
CA SER A 121 9.00 -3.39 0.39
C SER A 121 8.35 -4.44 1.29
N VAL A 122 9.14 -5.10 2.12
CA VAL A 122 8.66 -6.12 3.08
C VAL A 122 7.52 -5.57 3.96
N SER A 123 7.60 -4.29 4.36
CA SER A 123 6.56 -3.63 5.16
C SER A 123 5.27 -3.34 4.39
N ARG A 124 5.32 -3.20 3.06
CA ARG A 124 4.16 -2.92 2.21
C ARG A 124 3.50 -4.16 1.63
N LEU A 125 4.26 -5.26 1.54
CA LEU A 125 3.80 -6.50 0.93
C LEU A 125 2.48 -7.03 1.53
N PRO A 126 2.30 -7.08 2.87
CA PRO A 126 1.03 -7.54 3.45
C PRO A 126 -0.16 -6.64 3.09
N MET A 127 0.05 -5.31 3.00
CA MET A 127 -1.01 -4.38 2.56
C MET A 127 -1.38 -4.61 1.11
N LEU A 128 -0.41 -4.85 0.23
CA LEU A 128 -0.64 -5.17 -1.18
C LEU A 128 -1.39 -6.51 -1.32
N THR A 129 -1.05 -7.49 -0.48
CA THR A 129 -1.68 -8.82 -0.48
C THR A 129 -3.12 -8.77 0.04
N SER A 130 -3.44 -7.85 0.97
CA SER A 130 -4.82 -7.63 1.44
C SER A 130 -5.74 -7.06 0.37
N ARG A 131 -5.17 -6.56 -0.74
CA ARG A 131 -5.85 -5.92 -1.87
C ARG A 131 -6.68 -4.69 -1.51
N LYS A 132 -6.54 -4.14 -0.31
CA LYS A 132 -7.29 -2.97 0.14
C LYS A 132 -6.32 -1.89 0.60
N LEU A 133 -6.31 -0.78 -0.10
CA LEU A 133 -5.47 0.36 0.18
C LEU A 133 -6.34 1.60 0.39
N VAL A 134 -5.85 2.53 1.19
CA VAL A 134 -6.46 3.85 1.33
C VAL A 134 -5.73 4.82 0.42
N VAL A 135 -6.50 5.61 -0.30
CA VAL A 135 -5.98 6.66 -1.18
C VAL A 135 -6.60 8.00 -0.80
N VAL A 136 -5.84 9.06 -0.99
CA VAL A 136 -6.36 10.42 -0.97
C VAL A 136 -6.50 10.88 -2.40
N VAL A 137 -7.70 11.28 -2.79
CA VAL A 137 -8.07 11.61 -4.17
C VAL A 137 -8.52 13.06 -4.25
N ASP A 138 -8.03 13.79 -5.23
CA ASP A 138 -8.62 15.07 -5.64
C ASP A 138 -9.84 14.80 -6.54
N PRO A 139 -11.05 15.13 -6.09
CA PRO A 139 -12.28 14.84 -6.85
C PRO A 139 -12.37 15.60 -8.18
N ALA A 140 -11.63 16.71 -8.34
CA ALA A 140 -11.66 17.52 -9.56
C ALA A 140 -10.77 16.93 -10.67
N THR A 141 -9.65 16.32 -10.31
CA THR A 141 -8.62 15.87 -11.27
C THR A 141 -8.42 14.37 -11.29
N ASN A 142 -9.02 13.63 -10.36
CA ASN A 142 -8.79 12.20 -10.09
C ASN A 142 -7.30 11.87 -9.80
N LYS A 143 -6.50 12.89 -9.49
CA LYS A 143 -5.16 12.66 -8.98
C LYS A 143 -5.25 12.05 -7.58
N PHE A 144 -4.43 11.07 -7.32
CA PHE A 144 -4.45 10.37 -6.03
C PHE A 144 -3.03 10.05 -5.56
N HIS A 145 -2.93 9.78 -4.28
CA HIS A 145 -1.75 9.11 -3.73
C HIS A 145 -2.18 8.05 -2.70
N ILE A 146 -1.38 6.99 -2.57
CA ILE A 146 -1.63 5.92 -1.61
C ILE A 146 -1.14 6.35 -0.23
N ASP A 147 -2.05 6.33 0.74
CA ASP A 147 -1.75 6.53 2.15
C ASP A 147 -1.44 5.18 2.82
N TRP A 148 -0.16 4.93 3.01
CA TRP A 148 0.32 3.68 3.58
C TRP A 148 -0.03 3.51 5.05
N GLN A 149 -0.11 4.62 5.81
CA GLN A 149 -0.43 4.59 7.23
C GLN A 149 -1.89 4.20 7.46
N ARG A 150 -2.81 4.85 6.74
CA ARG A 150 -4.23 4.49 6.77
C ARG A 150 -4.49 3.12 6.13
N SER A 151 -3.73 2.74 5.11
CA SER A 151 -3.79 1.41 4.50
C SER A 151 -3.42 0.30 5.48
N ALA A 152 -2.46 0.50 6.38
CA ALA A 152 -2.09 -0.47 7.40
C ALA A 152 -3.23 -0.76 8.39
N LEU A 153 -4.09 0.23 8.69
CA LEU A 153 -5.29 0.04 9.51
C LEU A 153 -6.36 -0.76 8.76
N VAL A 154 -6.65 -0.37 7.53
CA VAL A 154 -7.70 -0.99 6.70
C VAL A 154 -7.35 -2.42 6.29
N SER A 155 -6.06 -2.71 6.08
CA SER A 155 -5.56 -4.05 5.76
C SER A 155 -5.51 -4.99 6.98
N GLY A 156 -5.71 -4.46 8.19
CA GLY A 156 -5.62 -5.24 9.43
C GLY A 156 -4.19 -5.50 9.93
N MET A 157 -3.18 -4.86 9.33
CA MET A 157 -1.80 -4.94 9.82
C MET A 157 -1.62 -4.26 11.18
N MET A 158 -2.36 -3.19 11.40
CA MET A 158 -2.39 -2.50 12.68
C MET A 158 -3.72 -2.80 13.39
N PRO A 159 -3.69 -3.17 14.69
CA PRO A 159 -4.91 -3.41 15.44
C PRO A 159 -5.68 -2.11 15.66
N VAL A 160 -6.99 -2.14 15.41
CA VAL A 160 -7.90 -1.02 15.68
C VAL A 160 -8.86 -1.42 16.78
N ARG A 161 -8.57 -0.98 18.01
CA ARG A 161 -9.39 -1.25 19.19
C ARG A 161 -9.89 0.06 19.77
N LEU A 162 -11.19 0.15 19.96
CA LEU A 162 -11.85 1.32 20.53
C LEU A 162 -12.60 0.92 21.81
N THR A 163 -12.31 1.60 22.91
CA THR A 163 -13.00 1.38 24.18
C THR A 163 -14.07 2.45 24.38
N SER A 164 -15.29 2.00 24.56
CA SER A 164 -16.42 2.88 24.90
C SER A 164 -16.43 3.15 26.40
N GLU A 165 -16.35 4.42 26.79
CA GLU A 165 -16.46 4.83 28.19
C GLU A 165 -17.90 4.65 28.73
N GLN A 166 -18.92 4.66 27.84
CA GLN A 166 -20.31 4.51 28.22
C GLN A 166 -20.67 3.06 28.62
N ASP A 167 -20.13 2.10 27.88
CA ASP A 167 -20.47 0.67 28.02
C ASP A 167 -19.35 -0.10 28.71
N GLY A 168 -18.17 0.50 28.92
CA GLY A 168 -16.98 -0.16 29.44
C GLY A 168 -16.44 -1.28 28.53
N ARG A 169 -16.90 -1.36 27.27
CA ARG A 169 -16.55 -2.43 26.32
C ARG A 169 -15.49 -1.98 25.33
N THR A 170 -14.60 -2.90 25.00
CA THR A 170 -13.62 -2.71 23.94
C THR A 170 -14.12 -3.42 22.67
N TYR A 171 -14.15 -2.68 21.58
CA TYR A 171 -14.55 -3.14 20.27
C TYR A 171 -13.32 -3.30 19.38
N ASP A 172 -13.14 -4.49 18.80
CA ASP A 172 -12.06 -4.76 17.85
C ASP A 172 -12.58 -4.65 16.42
N LEU A 173 -12.04 -3.69 15.69
CA LEU A 173 -12.36 -3.44 14.29
C LEU A 173 -11.24 -3.89 13.35
N THR A 174 -10.23 -4.59 13.85
CA THR A 174 -9.06 -5.01 13.08
C THR A 174 -9.48 -5.79 11.82
N GLY A 175 -9.01 -5.34 10.66
CA GLY A 175 -9.34 -5.94 9.36
C GLY A 175 -10.74 -5.61 8.80
N ARG A 176 -11.55 -4.83 9.50
CA ARG A 176 -12.88 -4.40 9.03
C ARG A 176 -12.78 -3.12 8.21
N SER A 177 -12.50 -3.25 6.93
CA SER A 177 -12.23 -2.10 6.05
C SER A 177 -13.36 -1.06 6.01
N GLY A 178 -14.64 -1.49 5.95
CA GLY A 178 -15.77 -0.55 5.88
C GLY A 178 -15.86 0.38 7.10
N PRO A 179 -16.09 -0.15 8.31
CA PRO A 179 -16.15 0.68 9.52
C PRO A 179 -14.89 1.51 9.77
N ILE A 180 -13.71 0.97 9.44
CA ILE A 180 -12.45 1.73 9.56
C ILE A 180 -12.44 2.90 8.59
N MET A 181 -12.87 2.73 7.34
CA MET A 181 -12.96 3.82 6.37
C MET A 181 -13.94 4.91 6.83
N ASP A 182 -15.10 4.53 7.34
CA ASP A 182 -16.08 5.50 7.88
C ASP A 182 -15.47 6.33 9.03
N ILE A 183 -14.74 5.67 9.95
CA ILE A 183 -14.04 6.35 11.04
C ILE A 183 -12.97 7.30 10.49
N LEU A 184 -12.15 6.86 9.56
CA LEU A 184 -11.09 7.68 8.96
C LEU A 184 -11.66 8.91 8.24
N GLN A 185 -12.82 8.78 7.59
CA GLN A 185 -13.51 9.90 6.94
C GLN A 185 -14.03 10.90 7.97
N ILE A 186 -14.63 10.44 9.08
CA ILE A 186 -15.08 11.30 10.18
C ILE A 186 -13.88 12.06 10.76
N LEU A 187 -12.77 11.40 11.04
CA LEU A 187 -11.57 12.02 11.57
C LEU A 187 -11.02 13.10 10.62
N LYS A 188 -10.94 12.78 9.32
CA LYS A 188 -10.48 13.73 8.32
C LYS A 188 -11.41 14.94 8.18
N ALA A 189 -12.71 14.72 8.15
CA ALA A 189 -13.69 15.80 8.05
C ALA A 189 -13.67 16.77 9.25
N ASN A 190 -13.21 16.28 10.41
CA ASN A 190 -13.07 17.09 11.63
C ASN A 190 -11.62 17.58 11.86
N GLY A 191 -10.72 17.40 10.89
CA GLY A 191 -9.33 17.84 11.00
C GLY A 191 -8.51 17.10 12.08
N VAL A 192 -8.94 15.90 12.49
CA VAL A 192 -8.24 15.08 13.48
C VAL A 192 -7.19 14.25 12.77
N ALA A 193 -5.92 14.49 13.11
CA ALA A 193 -4.81 13.69 12.60
C ALA A 193 -4.90 12.24 13.09
N LEU A 194 -4.27 11.32 12.36
CA LEU A 194 -4.30 9.90 12.71
C LEU A 194 -3.64 9.63 14.07
N GLU A 195 -2.57 10.37 14.38
CA GLU A 195 -1.90 10.35 15.68
C GLU A 195 -2.81 10.82 16.81
N GLY A 196 -3.75 11.73 16.52
CA GLY A 196 -4.78 12.21 17.45
C GLY A 196 -5.95 11.25 17.64
N MET A 197 -6.01 10.12 16.94
CA MET A 197 -7.07 9.11 17.12
C MET A 197 -7.06 8.51 18.53
N ALA A 198 -5.90 8.49 19.19
CA ALA A 198 -5.78 8.09 20.59
C ALA A 198 -6.38 9.12 21.56
N ASP A 199 -6.57 10.38 21.15
CA ASP A 199 -7.08 11.47 21.99
C ASP A 199 -8.43 12.02 21.51
N LEU A 200 -9.38 11.13 21.25
CA LEU A 200 -10.79 11.50 20.98
C LEU A 200 -11.50 12.12 22.19
N ARG A 201 -10.83 12.16 23.35
CA ARG A 201 -11.39 12.71 24.60
C ARG A 201 -11.60 14.23 24.49
N SER A 202 -10.73 14.92 23.75
CA SER A 202 -10.81 16.37 23.56
C SER A 202 -11.99 16.80 22.67
N ASN A 203 -12.57 15.89 21.85
CA ASN A 203 -13.68 16.21 20.96
C ASN A 203 -14.86 15.23 21.14
N PRO A 204 -15.82 15.55 22.03
CA PRO A 204 -16.94 14.67 22.35
C PRO A 204 -17.86 14.39 21.15
N VAL A 205 -17.99 15.34 20.21
CA VAL A 205 -18.83 15.18 19.01
C VAL A 205 -18.24 14.13 18.08
N VAL A 206 -16.92 14.24 17.78
CA VAL A 206 -16.22 13.26 16.94
C VAL A 206 -16.24 11.89 17.60
N ARG A 207 -16.04 11.84 18.91
CA ARG A 207 -16.11 10.58 19.67
C ARG A 207 -17.48 9.90 19.53
N GLN A 208 -18.57 10.65 19.64
CA GLN A 208 -19.92 10.11 19.45
C GLN A 208 -20.11 9.56 18.04
N GLN A 209 -19.72 10.31 17.00
CA GLN A 209 -19.81 9.87 15.61
C GLN A 209 -19.04 8.57 15.37
N VAL A 210 -17.81 8.49 15.88
CA VAL A 210 -16.99 7.27 15.80
C VAL A 210 -17.65 6.10 16.51
N MET A 211 -18.18 6.31 17.72
CA MET A 211 -18.85 5.27 18.49
C MET A 211 -20.15 4.80 17.83
N ASP A 212 -20.86 5.66 17.12
CA ASP A 212 -22.05 5.28 16.37
C ASP A 212 -21.72 4.38 15.18
N VAL A 213 -20.57 4.61 14.50
CA VAL A 213 -20.06 3.69 13.47
C VAL A 213 -19.72 2.33 14.08
N VAL A 214 -19.03 2.31 15.22
CA VAL A 214 -18.65 1.08 15.93
C VAL A 214 -19.87 0.27 16.33
N ARG A 215 -20.90 0.92 16.90
CA ARG A 215 -22.14 0.26 17.31
C ARG A 215 -22.89 -0.32 16.11
N ARG A 216 -23.02 0.44 15.02
CA ARG A 216 -23.65 -0.05 13.78
C ARG A 216 -22.91 -1.25 13.20
N ALA A 217 -21.58 -1.19 13.14
CA ALA A 217 -20.76 -2.29 12.64
C ALA A 217 -20.92 -3.57 13.48
N THR A 218 -20.97 -3.43 14.81
CA THR A 218 -21.13 -4.59 15.72
C THR A 218 -22.59 -5.11 15.72
N ALA A 219 -23.61 -4.26 15.56
CA ALA A 219 -24.99 -4.68 15.42
C ALA A 219 -25.20 -5.49 14.12
N ALA A 220 -24.70 -5.00 12.98
CA ALA A 220 -24.77 -5.68 11.71
C ALA A 220 -24.07 -7.06 11.73
N GLU A 221 -23.01 -7.21 12.53
CA GLU A 221 -22.35 -8.50 12.70
C GLU A 221 -23.16 -9.48 13.55
N ARG A 222 -23.78 -8.99 14.62
CA ARG A 222 -24.69 -9.80 15.44
C ARG A 222 -25.89 -10.27 14.62
N GLU A 223 -26.44 -9.42 13.77
CA GLU A 223 -27.52 -9.79 12.84
C GLU A 223 -27.06 -10.88 11.84
N ARG A 224 -25.87 -10.72 11.27
CA ARG A 224 -25.29 -11.74 10.36
C ARG A 224 -25.02 -13.06 11.08
N ALA A 225 -24.55 -13.00 12.34
CA ALA A 225 -24.32 -14.19 13.15
C ALA A 225 -25.62 -14.82 13.68
N ALA A 226 -26.68 -14.01 13.88
CA ALA A 226 -27.99 -14.45 14.33
C ALA A 226 -28.94 -14.82 13.18
N ALA A 227 -28.63 -14.42 11.93
CA ALA A 227 -29.37 -14.87 10.78
C ALA A 227 -29.19 -16.39 10.67
N PRO A 228 -30.26 -17.19 10.78
CA PRO A 228 -30.14 -18.61 10.52
C PRO A 228 -29.54 -18.78 9.13
N ALA A 229 -28.74 -19.82 8.92
CA ALA A 229 -28.09 -20.15 7.65
C ALA A 229 -29.13 -20.51 6.56
N ALA A 230 -30.10 -19.65 6.36
CA ALA A 230 -31.21 -19.73 5.43
C ALA A 230 -31.03 -18.66 4.34
N THR A 231 -29.94 -18.76 3.66
CA THR A 231 -29.83 -18.54 2.22
C THR A 231 -28.48 -19.14 1.83
N ALA A 232 -28.49 -20.47 1.71
CA ALA A 232 -27.53 -21.12 0.88
C ALA A 232 -27.46 -20.28 -0.40
N ALA A 233 -26.32 -19.68 -0.69
CA ALA A 233 -25.98 -19.29 -2.04
C ALA A 233 -26.46 -20.41 -2.97
N PRO A 234 -26.93 -20.12 -4.21
CA PRO A 234 -27.32 -21.15 -5.12
C PRO A 234 -26.22 -22.21 -5.08
N VAL A 235 -26.58 -23.38 -4.62
CA VAL A 235 -25.70 -24.56 -4.62
C VAL A 235 -25.29 -24.68 -6.08
N VAL A 236 -24.09 -24.20 -6.40
CA VAL A 236 -23.42 -24.66 -7.61
C VAL A 236 -23.43 -26.16 -7.43
N PRO A 237 -24.11 -26.93 -8.31
CA PRO A 237 -24.17 -28.35 -8.14
C PRO A 237 -22.74 -28.85 -7.96
N GLN A 238 -22.38 -29.26 -6.75
CA GLN A 238 -21.13 -29.98 -6.56
C GLN A 238 -21.18 -31.13 -7.54
N PRO A 239 -20.19 -31.31 -8.40
CA PRO A 239 -20.16 -32.46 -9.26
C PRO A 239 -20.41 -33.67 -8.36
N PRO A 240 -21.31 -34.58 -8.76
CA PRO A 240 -21.65 -35.77 -7.95
C PRO A 240 -20.34 -36.40 -7.50
N ALA A 241 -20.29 -36.79 -6.23
CA ALA A 241 -19.11 -37.44 -5.68
C ALA A 241 -18.68 -38.56 -6.64
N PRO A 242 -17.40 -38.70 -6.98
CA PRO A 242 -16.96 -39.65 -8.00
C PRO A 242 -17.47 -41.03 -7.65
N SER A 243 -18.13 -41.68 -8.61
CA SER A 243 -18.66 -43.01 -8.41
C SER A 243 -17.54 -44.00 -8.06
N THR A 244 -17.86 -45.09 -7.39
CA THR A 244 -16.87 -46.13 -7.05
C THR A 244 -16.08 -46.59 -8.28
N ALA A 245 -16.74 -46.63 -9.45
CA ALA A 245 -16.08 -46.93 -10.71
C ALA A 245 -15.05 -45.86 -11.11
N GLN A 246 -15.37 -44.57 -10.92
CA GLN A 246 -14.44 -43.49 -11.20
C GLN A 246 -13.24 -43.48 -10.25
N ARG A 247 -13.45 -43.75 -8.95
CA ARG A 247 -12.35 -43.90 -7.98
C ARG A 247 -11.43 -45.09 -8.32
N LEU A 248 -11.98 -46.21 -8.77
CA LEU A 248 -11.18 -47.35 -9.20
C LEU A 248 -10.36 -47.03 -10.45
N GLN A 249 -10.93 -46.31 -11.40
CA GLN A 249 -10.24 -45.89 -12.62
C GLN A 249 -9.13 -44.89 -12.34
N GLU A 250 -9.34 -44.02 -11.37
CA GLU A 250 -8.35 -43.00 -10.93
C GLU A 250 -7.11 -43.67 -10.31
N ILE A 251 -7.31 -44.63 -9.38
CA ILE A 251 -6.16 -45.34 -8.78
C ILE A 251 -5.43 -46.22 -9.79
N GLU A 252 -6.14 -46.76 -10.81
CA GLU A 252 -5.53 -47.53 -11.90
C GLU A 252 -4.66 -46.65 -12.80
N THR A 253 -5.11 -45.40 -13.07
CA THR A 253 -4.34 -44.39 -13.79
C THR A 253 -3.08 -43.97 -13.01
N LEU A 254 -3.22 -43.72 -11.70
CA LEU A 254 -2.09 -43.36 -10.82
C LEU A 254 -1.04 -44.51 -10.78
N ARG A 255 -1.48 -45.76 -10.77
CA ARG A 255 -0.59 -46.92 -10.88
C ARG A 255 0.13 -46.95 -12.24
N ALA A 256 -0.61 -46.75 -13.33
CA ALA A 256 -0.03 -46.76 -14.68
C ALA A 256 1.01 -45.67 -14.89
N MET A 257 0.85 -44.50 -14.23
CA MET A 257 1.80 -43.40 -14.21
C MET A 257 2.97 -43.62 -13.24
N GLY A 258 2.99 -44.71 -12.47
CA GLY A 258 4.05 -44.99 -11.49
C GLY A 258 4.03 -44.11 -10.25
N THR A 259 2.92 -43.39 -10.02
CA THR A 259 2.80 -42.44 -8.89
C THR A 259 2.52 -43.17 -7.57
N ILE A 260 1.91 -44.37 -7.64
CA ILE A 260 1.65 -45.24 -6.48
C ILE A 260 2.25 -46.63 -6.74
N SER A 261 2.70 -47.24 -5.66
CA SER A 261 3.25 -48.61 -5.71
C SER A 261 2.15 -49.67 -5.83
N GLU A 262 2.48 -50.89 -6.25
CA GLU A 262 1.58 -52.03 -6.35
C GLU A 262 0.90 -52.38 -5.01
N ALA A 263 1.65 -52.24 -3.91
CA ALA A 263 1.12 -52.45 -2.56
C ALA A 263 0.07 -51.41 -2.15
N GLU A 264 0.33 -50.13 -2.45
CA GLU A 264 -0.60 -49.02 -2.19
C GLU A 264 -1.86 -49.14 -3.07
N TYR A 265 -1.70 -49.49 -4.33
CA TYR A 265 -2.83 -49.74 -5.23
C TYR A 265 -3.74 -50.83 -4.68
N THR A 266 -3.16 -51.98 -4.28
CA THR A 266 -3.94 -53.12 -3.76
C THR A 266 -4.69 -52.76 -2.47
N ALA A 267 -4.03 -52.03 -1.55
CA ALA A 267 -4.65 -51.56 -0.31
C ALA A 267 -5.81 -50.58 -0.57
N LYS A 268 -5.59 -49.58 -1.44
CA LYS A 268 -6.62 -48.58 -1.80
C LYS A 268 -7.80 -49.21 -2.54
N ARG A 269 -7.54 -50.15 -3.44
CA ARG A 269 -8.59 -50.89 -4.16
C ARG A 269 -9.46 -51.70 -3.20
N ALA A 270 -8.86 -52.39 -2.24
CA ALA A 270 -9.59 -53.16 -1.23
C ALA A 270 -10.47 -52.23 -0.36
N GLN A 271 -9.96 -51.08 0.00
CA GLN A 271 -10.70 -50.06 0.76
C GLN A 271 -11.92 -49.54 0.00
N ILE A 272 -11.77 -49.16 -1.28
CA ILE A 272 -12.89 -48.69 -2.12
C ILE A 272 -13.96 -49.76 -2.33
N ILE A 273 -13.56 -51.03 -2.44
CA ILE A 273 -14.50 -52.14 -2.57
C ILE A 273 -15.22 -52.43 -1.25
N ALA A 274 -14.57 -52.22 -0.10
CA ALA A 274 -15.20 -52.41 1.21
C ALA A 274 -16.21 -51.31 1.57
N GLU A 275 -16.19 -50.17 0.87
CA GLU A 275 -17.15 -49.06 1.00
C GLU A 275 -18.43 -49.28 0.10
N LEU A 276 -18.53 -50.36 -0.66
CA LEU A 276 -19.71 -50.74 -1.44
C LEU A 276 -20.76 -51.42 -0.57
#